data_e959a45c30c6511215772ea2b7f2dd90
#
_entry.id   e959a45c30c6511215772ea2b7f2dd90
#
_cell.length_a   1.000
_cell.length_b   1.000
_cell.length_c   1.000
_cell.angle_alpha   90.00
_cell.angle_beta   90.00
_cell.angle_gamma   90.00
#
_symmetry.space_group_name_H-M   'P 1'
#
loop_
_entity.id
_entity.type
_entity.pdbx_description
1 polymer ?
#
loop_
_entity_poly.entity_id
_entity_poly.type
_entity_poly.pdbx_seq_one_letter_code
_entity_poly.pdbx_strand_id
1 'polypeptide(L)'
;TELNALVIDVKNDDGYLTCELDVPLAEQIGSEKHYIKDLPALVQTCKEKNIYLIARVVAFKDPILAEKMPEWSLHNSDGSIFRDKSGLAWVNPYRKEVWEYLASVGEAAIKAGFDEVQYDYVRFSTDSRMKQVDFGDSTKGRTKTEAISGFTLYASERIHAAGGRISADVY
;
A
#
# COMPACT_ATOMS: atom_id res chain seq x y z
N THR A 1 -30.88 -3.03 -7.10
CA THR A 1 -29.54 -3.72 -7.11
C THR A 1 -29.15 -3.88 -5.66
N GLU A 2 -28.96 -5.10 -5.19
CA GLU A 2 -28.46 -5.38 -3.85
C GLU A 2 -26.94 -5.35 -3.90
N LEU A 3 -26.34 -4.50 -3.06
CA LEU A 3 -24.89 -4.48 -2.83
C LEU A 3 -24.56 -5.54 -1.77
N ASN A 4 -23.58 -6.39 -2.07
CA ASN A 4 -23.10 -7.43 -1.16
C ASN A 4 -21.62 -7.26 -0.77
N ALA A 5 -20.91 -6.32 -1.41
CA ALA A 5 -19.54 -5.98 -1.09
C ALA A 5 -19.26 -4.49 -1.35
N LEU A 6 -18.32 -3.91 -0.63
CA LEU A 6 -17.78 -2.56 -0.82
C LEU A 6 -16.27 -2.60 -0.82
N VAL A 7 -15.66 -1.92 -1.79
CA VAL A 7 -14.24 -1.60 -1.78
C VAL A 7 -14.09 -0.19 -1.25
N ILE A 8 -13.26 -0.01 -0.25
CA ILE A 8 -12.99 1.27 0.41
C ILE A 8 -11.50 1.56 0.32
N ASP A 9 -11.15 2.71 -0.23
CA ASP A 9 -9.77 3.19 -0.22
C ASP A 9 -9.32 3.48 1.21
N VAL A 10 -8.59 2.55 1.80
CA VAL A 10 -7.97 2.73 3.13
C VAL A 10 -6.65 3.48 3.02
N LYS A 11 -5.86 3.19 1.98
CA LYS A 11 -4.69 3.98 1.60
C LYS A 11 -4.83 4.35 0.12
N ASN A 12 -4.97 5.65 -0.16
CA ASN A 12 -5.29 6.16 -1.48
C ASN A 12 -4.07 6.38 -2.39
N ASP A 13 -4.30 6.81 -3.63
CA ASP A 13 -3.28 7.05 -4.65
C ASP A 13 -2.30 8.18 -4.32
N ASP A 14 -2.66 9.09 -3.42
CA ASP A 14 -1.80 10.17 -2.92
C ASP A 14 -0.93 9.74 -1.73
N GLY A 15 -1.09 8.51 -1.23
CA GLY A 15 -0.35 7.94 -0.10
C GLY A 15 -0.99 8.20 1.27
N TYR A 16 -2.21 8.78 1.33
CA TYR A 16 -2.88 9.03 2.60
C TYR A 16 -3.69 7.82 3.08
N LEU A 17 -3.64 7.56 4.40
CA LEU A 17 -4.65 6.78 5.10
C LEU A 17 -5.93 7.63 5.22
N THR A 18 -7.06 7.06 4.83
CA THR A 18 -8.34 7.77 4.74
C THR A 18 -9.18 7.67 6.00
N CYS A 19 -8.77 6.84 6.93
CA CYS A 19 -9.41 6.58 8.22
C CYS A 19 -8.35 6.40 9.30
N GLU A 20 -8.78 6.49 10.54
CA GLU A 20 -7.93 6.22 11.69
C GLU A 20 -7.61 4.72 11.77
N LEU A 21 -6.32 4.38 11.73
CA LEU A 21 -5.78 3.04 11.87
C LEU A 21 -4.55 3.10 12.79
N ASP A 22 -4.34 2.05 13.56
CA ASP A 22 -3.14 1.90 14.41
C ASP A 22 -1.93 1.53 13.55
N VAL A 23 -1.34 2.53 12.90
CA VAL A 23 -0.14 2.41 12.06
C VAL A 23 0.85 3.52 12.45
N PRO A 24 1.75 3.27 13.43
CA PRO A 24 2.64 4.30 13.98
C PRO A 24 3.47 5.07 12.95
N LEU A 25 3.92 4.41 11.89
CA LEU A 25 4.68 5.09 10.84
C LEU A 25 3.81 6.07 10.05
N ALA A 26 2.52 5.78 9.84
CA ALA A 26 1.62 6.71 9.16
C ALA A 26 1.44 8.03 9.93
N GLU A 27 1.30 7.94 11.25
CA GLU A 27 1.28 9.10 12.14
C GLU A 27 2.62 9.87 12.05
N GLN A 28 3.74 9.16 12.18
CA GLN A 28 5.08 9.75 12.16
C GLN A 28 5.36 10.54 10.87
N ILE A 29 4.95 10.03 9.70
CA ILE A 29 5.16 10.70 8.41
C ILE A 29 4.05 11.67 8.02
N GLY A 30 2.98 11.77 8.82
CA GLY A 30 1.85 12.66 8.58
C GLY A 30 1.00 12.24 7.38
N SER A 31 0.88 10.93 7.14
CA SER A 31 0.09 10.39 6.02
C SER A 31 -1.37 10.11 6.37
N GLU A 32 -1.87 10.61 7.49
CA GLU A 32 -3.25 10.42 7.88
C GLU A 32 -4.14 11.59 7.44
N LYS A 33 -5.24 11.25 6.76
CA LYS A 33 -6.33 12.18 6.44
C LYS A 33 -7.66 11.48 6.69
N HIS A 34 -8.26 11.75 7.81
CA HIS A 34 -9.50 11.09 8.26
C HIS A 34 -10.71 11.54 7.44
N TYR A 35 -10.80 11.12 6.17
CA TYR A 35 -11.99 11.32 5.34
C TYR A 35 -13.18 10.51 5.88
N ILE A 36 -12.89 9.29 6.37
CA ILE A 36 -13.85 8.45 7.09
C ILE A 36 -13.70 8.78 8.58
N LYS A 37 -14.66 9.51 9.11
CA LYS A 37 -14.60 10.04 10.47
C LYS A 37 -14.91 9.03 11.56
N ASP A 38 -15.70 8.01 11.24
CA ASP A 38 -16.13 6.96 12.16
C ASP A 38 -16.08 5.61 11.46
N LEU A 39 -14.88 5.04 11.42
CA LEU A 39 -14.66 3.73 10.81
C LEU A 39 -15.39 2.61 11.55
N PRO A 40 -15.40 2.55 12.90
CA PRO A 40 -16.16 1.54 13.63
C PRO A 40 -17.65 1.52 13.27
N ALA A 41 -18.32 2.68 13.22
CA ALA A 41 -19.73 2.78 12.85
C ALA A 41 -19.98 2.33 11.40
N LEU A 42 -19.09 2.69 10.46
CA LEU A 42 -19.16 2.23 9.07
C LEU A 42 -19.06 0.70 8.99
N VAL A 43 -18.07 0.11 9.64
CA VAL A 43 -17.85 -1.34 9.67
C VAL A 43 -19.05 -2.06 10.30
N GLN A 44 -19.55 -1.57 11.42
CA GLN A 44 -20.73 -2.16 12.08
C GLN A 44 -21.94 -2.13 11.16
N THR A 45 -22.23 -0.98 10.52
CA THR A 45 -23.35 -0.84 9.58
C THR A 45 -23.25 -1.83 8.41
N CYS A 46 -22.06 -2.03 7.87
CA CYS A 46 -21.83 -2.98 6.77
C CYS A 46 -22.06 -4.42 7.25
N LYS A 47 -21.55 -4.79 8.43
CA LYS A 47 -21.72 -6.13 9.00
C LYS A 47 -23.19 -6.46 9.29
N GLU A 48 -23.95 -5.52 9.84
CA GLU A 48 -25.38 -5.66 10.08
C GLU A 48 -26.18 -5.93 8.80
N LYS A 49 -25.66 -5.43 7.66
CA LYS A 49 -26.25 -5.61 6.33
C LYS A 49 -25.64 -6.77 5.54
N ASN A 50 -24.76 -7.56 6.15
CA ASN A 50 -24.01 -8.65 5.49
C ASN A 50 -23.23 -8.17 4.25
N ILE A 51 -22.66 -6.97 4.31
CA ILE A 51 -21.82 -6.41 3.24
C ILE A 51 -20.37 -6.79 3.52
N TYR A 52 -19.73 -7.45 2.55
CA TYR A 52 -18.32 -7.81 2.57
C TYR A 52 -17.46 -6.57 2.36
N LEU A 53 -16.48 -6.33 3.23
CA LEU A 53 -15.64 -5.14 3.22
C LEU A 53 -14.24 -5.44 2.70
N ILE A 54 -13.85 -4.73 1.64
CA ILE A 54 -12.53 -4.82 1.01
C ILE A 54 -11.78 -3.51 1.25
N ALA A 55 -10.65 -3.59 1.94
CA ALA A 55 -9.73 -2.47 2.14
C ALA A 55 -8.78 -2.38 0.94
N ARG A 56 -8.97 -1.37 0.08
CA ARG A 56 -7.99 -1.10 -0.99
C ARG A 56 -6.81 -0.33 -0.42
N VAL A 57 -5.61 -0.85 -0.64
CA VAL A 57 -4.34 -0.28 -0.19
C VAL A 57 -3.43 -0.11 -1.39
N VAL A 58 -3.17 1.15 -1.78
CA VAL A 58 -2.19 1.46 -2.84
C VAL A 58 -0.79 1.15 -2.34
N ALA A 59 -0.06 0.26 -3.04
CA ALA A 59 1.21 -0.26 -2.59
C ALA A 59 2.39 0.67 -2.96
N PHE A 60 3.01 0.47 -4.12
CA PHE A 60 4.31 1.08 -4.42
C PHE A 60 4.23 2.49 -5.02
N LYS A 61 3.06 2.96 -5.41
CA LYS A 61 2.81 4.35 -5.76
C LYS A 61 2.46 5.13 -4.50
N ASP A 62 3.45 5.64 -3.81
CA ASP A 62 3.28 6.34 -2.53
C ASP A 62 4.17 7.59 -2.46
N PRO A 63 3.66 8.74 -2.91
CA PRO A 63 4.44 9.97 -2.91
C PRO A 63 4.78 10.47 -1.51
N ILE A 64 3.92 10.23 -0.51
CA ILE A 64 4.18 10.70 0.87
C ILE A 64 5.31 9.90 1.48
N LEU A 65 5.22 8.56 1.47
CA LEU A 65 6.26 7.72 2.01
C LEU A 65 7.60 7.95 1.29
N ALA A 66 7.57 8.09 -0.05
CA ALA A 66 8.77 8.36 -0.84
C ALA A 66 9.44 9.69 -0.50
N GLU A 67 8.67 10.74 -0.17
CA GLU A 67 9.20 12.05 0.21
C GLU A 67 9.64 12.13 1.67
N LYS A 68 8.95 11.42 2.57
CA LYS A 68 9.26 11.41 4.00
C LYS A 68 10.37 10.44 4.37
N MET A 69 10.51 9.36 3.60
CA MET A 69 11.55 8.34 3.74
C MET A 69 12.31 8.19 2.41
N PRO A 70 13.11 9.20 2.02
CA PRO A 70 13.77 9.22 0.71
C PRO A 70 14.62 7.97 0.43
N GLU A 71 15.24 7.40 1.45
CA GLU A 71 16.04 6.18 1.36
C GLU A 71 15.23 4.94 0.96
N TRP A 72 13.90 5.00 1.05
CA TRP A 72 12.99 3.92 0.62
C TRP A 72 12.37 4.19 -0.75
N SER A 73 12.66 5.34 -1.35
CA SER A 73 12.10 5.74 -2.64
C SER A 73 12.92 5.20 -3.82
N LEU A 74 12.32 5.27 -5.01
CA LEU A 74 13.04 5.09 -6.26
C LEU A 74 13.85 6.36 -6.58
N HIS A 75 15.11 6.19 -6.98
CA HIS A 75 15.99 7.29 -7.36
C HIS A 75 16.43 7.15 -8.81
N ASN A 76 16.56 8.28 -9.47
CA ASN A 76 17.23 8.37 -10.76
C ASN A 76 18.76 8.26 -10.56
N SER A 77 19.49 7.98 -11.63
CA SER A 77 20.95 7.88 -11.60
C SER A 77 21.67 9.17 -11.18
N ASP A 78 21.00 10.31 -11.20
CA ASP A 78 21.50 11.60 -10.70
C ASP A 78 21.22 11.81 -9.18
N GLY A 79 20.62 10.82 -8.52
CA GLY A 79 20.28 10.86 -7.10
C GLY A 79 18.94 11.52 -6.77
N SER A 80 18.25 12.11 -7.75
CA SER A 80 16.92 12.69 -7.52
C SER A 80 15.86 11.60 -7.32
N ILE A 81 14.78 11.92 -6.56
CA ILE A 81 13.64 11.01 -6.41
C ILE A 81 12.94 10.85 -7.76
N PHE A 82 12.70 9.60 -8.16
CA PHE A 82 11.94 9.29 -9.36
C PHE A 82 10.49 9.75 -9.21
N ARG A 83 9.97 10.42 -10.23
CA ARG A 83 8.56 10.81 -10.35
C ARG A 83 8.01 10.34 -11.69
N ASP A 84 6.81 9.78 -11.68
CA ASP A 84 6.12 9.37 -12.90
C ASP A 84 5.64 10.58 -13.71
N LYS A 85 5.00 10.32 -14.86
CA LYS A 85 4.47 11.39 -15.75
C LYS A 85 3.46 12.33 -15.09
N SER A 86 2.85 11.89 -14.00
CA SER A 86 1.92 12.69 -13.19
C SER A 86 2.62 13.47 -12.08
N GLY A 87 3.95 13.37 -11.99
CA GLY A 87 4.76 14.02 -10.96
C GLY A 87 4.76 13.29 -9.61
N LEU A 88 4.17 12.11 -9.52
CA LEU A 88 4.06 11.37 -8.28
C LEU A 88 5.28 10.48 -8.05
N ALA A 89 5.81 10.53 -6.84
CA ALA A 89 6.94 9.71 -6.43
C ALA A 89 6.50 8.27 -6.11
N TRP A 90 7.45 7.34 -6.24
CA TRP A 90 7.24 5.92 -6.00
C TRP A 90 8.26 5.40 -4.99
N VAL A 91 7.82 4.50 -4.13
CA VAL A 91 8.71 3.78 -3.23
C VAL A 91 9.34 2.57 -3.93
N ASN A 92 10.46 2.10 -3.39
CA ASN A 92 11.26 1.04 -4.00
C ASN A 92 10.75 -0.36 -3.59
N PRO A 93 10.21 -1.15 -4.53
CA PRO A 93 9.68 -2.48 -4.22
C PRO A 93 10.71 -3.50 -3.71
N TYR A 94 12.01 -3.22 -3.80
CA TYR A 94 13.07 -4.05 -3.22
C TYR A 94 13.24 -3.85 -1.72
N ARG A 95 12.71 -2.76 -1.15
CA ARG A 95 12.87 -2.42 0.27
C ARG A 95 11.90 -3.17 1.17
N LYS A 96 12.43 -3.91 2.13
CA LYS A 96 11.62 -4.65 3.09
C LYS A 96 10.90 -3.75 4.08
N GLU A 97 11.45 -2.58 4.36
CA GLU A 97 10.83 -1.54 5.19
C GLU A 97 9.50 -1.05 4.58
N VAL A 98 9.46 -0.94 3.24
CA VAL A 98 8.22 -0.62 2.50
C VAL A 98 7.21 -1.77 2.64
N TRP A 99 7.66 -3.03 2.54
CA TRP A 99 6.80 -4.20 2.72
C TRP A 99 6.17 -4.22 4.11
N GLU A 100 6.98 -3.93 5.13
CA GLU A 100 6.52 -3.87 6.53
C GLU A 100 5.44 -2.81 6.71
N TYR A 101 5.66 -1.60 6.20
CA TYR A 101 4.66 -0.53 6.26
C TYR A 101 3.35 -0.93 5.58
N LEU A 102 3.42 -1.43 4.35
CA LEU A 102 2.23 -1.83 3.60
C LEU A 102 1.48 -2.98 4.28
N ALA A 103 2.20 -3.97 4.80
CA ALA A 103 1.59 -5.07 5.55
C ALA A 103 0.94 -4.59 6.86
N SER A 104 1.57 -3.66 7.58
CA SER A 104 1.01 -3.10 8.82
C SER A 104 -0.30 -2.33 8.55
N VAL A 105 -0.39 -1.59 7.43
CA VAL A 105 -1.63 -0.94 7.01
C VAL A 105 -2.74 -1.98 6.76
N GLY A 106 -2.42 -3.06 6.03
CA GLY A 106 -3.37 -4.13 5.77
C GLY A 106 -3.83 -4.85 7.04
N GLU A 107 -2.89 -5.20 7.93
CA GLU A 107 -3.22 -5.81 9.23
C GLU A 107 -4.12 -4.92 10.09
N ALA A 108 -3.83 -3.61 10.15
CA ALA A 108 -4.66 -2.66 10.87
C ALA A 108 -6.06 -2.58 10.29
N ALA A 109 -6.22 -2.64 8.97
CA ALA A 109 -7.52 -2.70 8.32
C ALA A 109 -8.31 -3.97 8.70
N ILE A 110 -7.66 -5.15 8.67
CA ILE A 110 -8.31 -6.40 9.11
C ILE A 110 -8.74 -6.32 10.58
N LYS A 111 -7.86 -5.83 11.46
CA LYS A 111 -8.19 -5.63 12.88
C LYS A 111 -9.34 -4.65 13.08
N ALA A 112 -9.46 -3.63 12.23
CA ALA A 112 -10.57 -2.68 12.23
C ALA A 112 -11.89 -3.28 11.74
N GLY A 113 -11.88 -4.48 11.13
CA GLY A 113 -13.06 -5.26 10.76
C GLY A 113 -13.31 -5.42 9.27
N PHE A 114 -12.35 -5.08 8.41
CA PHE A 114 -12.39 -5.47 7.00
C PHE A 114 -12.20 -6.97 6.85
N ASP A 115 -12.81 -7.54 5.80
CA ASP A 115 -12.75 -8.97 5.49
C ASP A 115 -11.57 -9.31 4.59
N GLU A 116 -11.14 -8.34 3.77
CA GLU A 116 -10.10 -8.51 2.76
C GLU A 116 -9.26 -7.25 2.60
N VAL A 117 -7.99 -7.44 2.26
CA VAL A 117 -7.10 -6.37 1.78
C VAL A 117 -6.82 -6.59 0.30
N GLN A 118 -7.14 -5.60 -0.53
CA GLN A 118 -6.78 -5.53 -1.94
C GLN A 118 -5.60 -4.58 -2.09
N TYR A 119 -4.42 -5.12 -2.39
CA TYR A 119 -3.27 -4.31 -2.74
C TYR A 119 -3.30 -3.92 -4.22
N ASP A 120 -3.35 -2.62 -4.48
CA ASP A 120 -3.26 -2.06 -5.83
C ASP A 120 -1.87 -1.49 -6.09
N TYR A 121 -1.50 -1.27 -7.36
CA TYR A 121 -0.16 -0.85 -7.76
C TYR A 121 0.96 -1.78 -7.25
N VAL A 122 0.71 -3.09 -7.24
CA VAL A 122 1.70 -4.12 -6.88
C VAL A 122 2.60 -4.38 -8.08
N ARG A 123 3.38 -3.37 -8.43
CA ARG A 123 4.26 -3.35 -9.61
C ARG A 123 5.28 -2.23 -9.54
N PHE A 124 6.30 -2.31 -10.38
CA PHE A 124 7.11 -1.14 -10.71
C PHE A 124 6.32 -0.19 -11.62
N SER A 125 6.67 1.10 -11.61
CA SER A 125 6.05 2.04 -12.55
C SER A 125 6.28 1.59 -13.99
N THR A 126 5.25 1.73 -14.84
CA THR A 126 5.34 1.46 -16.29
C THR A 126 5.80 2.66 -17.09
N ASP A 127 6.11 3.77 -16.43
CA ASP A 127 6.63 4.98 -17.06
C ASP A 127 7.97 4.71 -17.76
N SER A 128 8.14 5.21 -18.97
CA SER A 128 9.36 5.03 -19.73
C SER A 128 10.62 5.60 -19.05
N ARG A 129 10.45 6.59 -18.16
CA ARG A 129 11.52 7.19 -17.34
C ARG A 129 12.09 6.23 -16.30
N MET A 130 11.42 5.12 -16.02
CA MET A 130 11.98 4.03 -15.20
C MET A 130 13.34 3.51 -15.69
N LYS A 131 13.67 3.75 -16.96
CA LYS A 131 15.00 3.44 -17.51
C LYS A 131 16.14 4.27 -16.87
N GLN A 132 15.81 5.40 -16.25
CA GLN A 132 16.74 6.28 -15.55
C GLN A 132 16.91 5.93 -14.07
N VAL A 133 16.09 4.99 -13.56
CA VAL A 133 16.14 4.60 -12.16
C VAL A 133 17.33 3.69 -11.90
N ASP A 134 18.13 4.09 -10.92
CA ASP A 134 19.19 3.29 -10.35
C ASP A 134 18.70 2.62 -9.06
N PHE A 135 18.63 1.31 -9.05
CA PHE A 135 18.23 0.54 -7.86
C PHE A 135 19.39 0.28 -6.91
N GLY A 136 20.63 0.53 -7.35
CA GLY A 136 21.83 0.29 -6.57
C GLY A 136 21.84 -1.11 -5.95
N ASP A 137 22.39 -1.21 -4.74
CA ASP A 137 22.49 -2.46 -3.99
C ASP A 137 21.14 -2.96 -3.42
N SER A 138 20.06 -2.18 -3.57
CA SER A 138 18.75 -2.57 -3.02
C SER A 138 18.19 -3.84 -3.66
N THR A 139 18.58 -4.14 -4.88
CA THR A 139 18.19 -5.36 -5.59
C THR A 139 18.71 -6.63 -4.90
N LYS A 140 19.90 -6.58 -4.32
CA LYS A 140 20.60 -7.76 -3.77
C LYS A 140 20.58 -8.95 -4.73
N GLY A 141 20.75 -8.68 -6.03
CA GLY A 141 20.71 -9.67 -7.09
C GLY A 141 19.32 -10.20 -7.48
N ARG A 142 18.25 -9.68 -6.88
CA ARG A 142 16.88 -10.08 -7.20
C ARG A 142 16.39 -9.39 -8.48
N THR A 143 15.58 -10.09 -9.24
CA THR A 143 14.81 -9.55 -10.36
C THR A 143 13.60 -8.73 -9.84
N LYS A 144 12.99 -7.94 -10.72
CA LYS A 144 11.73 -7.22 -10.39
C LYS A 144 10.60 -8.20 -10.05
N THR A 145 10.51 -9.32 -10.75
CA THR A 145 9.52 -10.36 -10.48
C THR A 145 9.71 -10.95 -9.08
N GLU A 146 10.93 -11.26 -8.68
CA GLU A 146 11.23 -11.78 -7.34
C GLU A 146 10.92 -10.76 -6.24
N ALA A 147 11.11 -9.45 -6.49
CA ALA A 147 10.72 -8.42 -5.55
C ALA A 147 9.19 -8.37 -5.35
N ILE A 148 8.43 -8.38 -6.44
CA ILE A 148 6.96 -8.34 -6.38
C ILE A 148 6.40 -9.63 -5.76
N SER A 149 6.87 -10.80 -6.18
CA SER A 149 6.45 -12.08 -5.60
C SER A 149 6.82 -12.18 -4.12
N GLY A 150 8.00 -11.66 -3.74
CA GLY A 150 8.42 -11.62 -2.35
C GLY A 150 7.53 -10.74 -1.49
N PHE A 151 7.15 -9.55 -1.98
CA PHE A 151 6.17 -8.71 -1.29
C PHE A 151 4.82 -9.40 -1.15
N THR A 152 4.32 -9.99 -2.25
CA THR A 152 3.00 -10.63 -2.25
C THR A 152 2.95 -11.78 -1.25
N LEU A 153 4.00 -12.60 -1.20
CA LEU A 153 4.09 -13.68 -0.20
C LEU A 153 4.14 -13.12 1.22
N TYR A 154 5.01 -12.13 1.48
CA TYR A 154 5.15 -11.50 2.78
C TYR A 154 3.83 -10.89 3.28
N ALA A 155 3.14 -10.12 2.43
CA ALA A 155 1.85 -9.53 2.77
C ALA A 155 0.79 -10.60 3.01
N SER A 156 0.77 -11.67 2.18
CA SER A 156 -0.17 -12.78 2.32
C SER A 156 -0.05 -13.47 3.68
N GLU A 157 1.17 -13.78 4.11
CA GLU A 157 1.42 -14.40 5.42
C GLU A 157 0.90 -13.53 6.57
N ARG A 158 1.16 -12.21 6.51
CA ARG A 158 0.74 -11.24 7.53
C ARG A 158 -0.78 -11.07 7.58
N ILE A 159 -1.43 -10.91 6.42
CA ILE A 159 -2.88 -10.73 6.33
C ILE A 159 -3.63 -11.99 6.76
N HIS A 160 -3.17 -13.18 6.33
CA HIS A 160 -3.77 -14.44 6.78
C HIS A 160 -3.61 -14.65 8.29
N ALA A 161 -2.43 -14.32 8.85
CA ALA A 161 -2.22 -14.39 10.30
C ALA A 161 -3.15 -13.45 11.08
N ALA A 162 -3.54 -12.30 10.49
CA ALA A 162 -4.53 -11.39 11.05
C ALA A 162 -5.99 -11.87 10.87
N GLY A 163 -6.21 -12.96 10.15
CA GLY A 163 -7.54 -13.54 9.90
C GLY A 163 -8.27 -13.00 8.67
N GLY A 164 -7.58 -12.19 7.83
CA GLY A 164 -8.14 -11.60 6.62
C GLY A 164 -7.85 -12.40 5.35
N ARG A 165 -8.48 -11.97 4.26
CA ARG A 165 -8.16 -12.41 2.90
C ARG A 165 -7.33 -11.36 2.19
N ILE A 166 -6.63 -11.75 1.12
CA ILE A 166 -5.78 -10.86 0.33
C ILE A 166 -6.07 -11.05 -1.16
N SER A 167 -6.08 -9.95 -1.87
CA SER A 167 -6.02 -9.88 -3.33
C SER A 167 -5.00 -8.82 -3.76
N ALA A 168 -4.54 -8.88 -5.00
CA ALA A 168 -3.58 -7.93 -5.54
C ALA A 168 -3.84 -7.65 -7.01
N ASP A 169 -3.76 -6.37 -7.38
CA ASP A 169 -3.76 -5.93 -8.78
C ASP A 169 -2.32 -5.88 -9.29
N VAL A 170 -2.00 -6.80 -10.16
CA VAL A 170 -0.68 -6.97 -10.77
C VAL A 170 -0.77 -6.82 -12.30
N TYR A 171 0.28 -6.23 -12.92
CA TYR A 171 0.41 -6.06 -14.36
C TYR A 171 1.74 -6.63 -14.85
#